data_59a638ce603cf1ee17766dabf111d8f0
#
_entry.id   59a638ce603cf1ee17766dabf111d8f0
#
_cell.length_a   1.000
_cell.length_b   1.000
_cell.length_c   1.000
_cell.angle_alpha   90.00
_cell.angle_beta   90.00
_cell.angle_gamma   90.00
#
_symmetry.space_group_name_H-M   'P 1'
#
loop_
_entity.id
_entity.type
_entity.pdbx_description
1 polymer ?
#
loop_
_entity_poly.entity_id
_entity_poly.type
_entity_poly.pdbx_seq_one_letter_code
_entity_poly.pdbx_strand_id
1 'polypeptide(L)'
;MIVTPVKTRIFREGEDVINFILENIKPLKDGSILVVTSKIIALSERRTAVAKDERAKEKLIQEESEWSMETKHVWLTIKDGAVMPSAGIDESNANGKLILLPKDSFKTADALRKKLKKHYHVRRLGVLVTDSRTIPLRAGVSGVALGYAGFKGIRDYRKTKDIFGRKFEYSRLDLADSLASAAVIVMGEGAERQPLAVIEGAPVEFSNRVNRMELRIDIEDDMYGPLF
;
A
#
# COMPACT_ATOMS: atom_id res chain seq x y z
N MET A 1 -18.99 0.40 -6.83
CA MET A 1 -17.91 0.21 -5.83
C MET A 1 -18.20 1.14 -4.66
N ILE A 2 -18.17 0.61 -3.44
CA ILE A 2 -18.36 1.37 -2.19
C ILE A 2 -17.09 1.19 -1.36
N VAL A 3 -16.57 2.28 -0.79
CA VAL A 3 -15.39 2.28 0.09
C VAL A 3 -15.83 2.83 1.44
N THR A 4 -15.72 2.02 2.49
CA THR A 4 -16.15 2.37 3.84
C THR A 4 -14.96 2.39 4.78
N PRO A 5 -14.56 3.54 5.32
CA PRO A 5 -13.49 3.62 6.30
C PRO A 5 -13.96 3.10 7.66
N VAL A 6 -13.03 2.58 8.45
CA VAL A 6 -13.32 2.04 9.78
C VAL A 6 -12.56 2.83 10.83
N LYS A 7 -13.30 3.58 11.64
CA LYS A 7 -12.74 4.30 12.78
C LYS A 7 -12.41 3.33 13.91
N THR A 8 -11.19 3.46 14.46
CA THR A 8 -10.69 2.53 15.48
C THR A 8 -10.13 3.30 16.69
N ARG A 9 -9.78 2.56 17.75
CA ARG A 9 -8.85 3.05 18.76
C ARG A 9 -7.45 3.21 18.15
N ILE A 10 -6.55 3.86 18.86
CA ILE A 10 -5.15 3.91 18.47
C ILE A 10 -4.55 2.50 18.55
N PHE A 11 -3.89 2.08 17.47
CA PHE A 11 -3.07 0.86 17.43
C PHE A 11 -1.73 1.12 18.10
N ARG A 12 -1.29 0.23 18.99
CA ARG A 12 -0.02 0.37 19.71
C ARG A 12 1.03 -0.54 19.13
N GLU A 13 2.29 -0.13 19.22
CA GLU A 13 3.43 -0.92 18.80
C GLU A 13 3.45 -2.31 19.48
N GLY A 14 3.66 -3.35 18.67
CA GLY A 14 3.72 -4.74 19.10
C GLY A 14 2.37 -5.43 19.32
N GLU A 15 1.24 -4.73 19.12
CA GLU A 15 -0.07 -5.38 19.10
C GLU A 15 -0.21 -6.33 17.90
N ASP A 16 -1.06 -7.35 18.03
CA ASP A 16 -1.39 -8.25 16.93
C ASP A 16 -2.40 -7.60 15.99
N VAL A 17 -1.96 -7.37 14.75
CA VAL A 17 -2.80 -6.70 13.73
C VAL A 17 -4.04 -7.52 13.36
N ILE A 18 -4.02 -8.85 13.49
CA ILE A 18 -5.17 -9.69 13.19
C ILE A 18 -6.24 -9.51 14.24
N ASN A 19 -5.87 -9.60 15.52
CA ASN A 19 -6.81 -9.39 16.61
C ASN A 19 -7.43 -8.00 16.50
N PHE A 20 -6.61 -6.97 16.22
CA PHE A 20 -7.10 -5.63 16.02
C PHE A 20 -8.10 -5.52 14.84
N ILE A 21 -7.85 -6.19 13.72
CA ILE A 21 -8.79 -6.23 12.60
C ILE A 21 -10.10 -6.90 13.03
N LEU A 22 -10.02 -8.04 13.71
CA LEU A 22 -11.21 -8.78 14.16
C LEU A 22 -12.07 -8.02 15.18
N GLU A 23 -11.44 -7.19 16.02
CA GLU A 23 -12.14 -6.31 16.96
C GLU A 23 -12.93 -5.19 16.26
N ASN A 24 -12.46 -4.71 15.11
CA ASN A 24 -12.98 -3.49 14.49
C ASN A 24 -13.78 -3.75 13.20
N ILE A 25 -13.58 -4.87 12.53
CA ILE A 25 -14.24 -5.20 11.26
C ILE A 25 -15.46 -6.10 11.53
N LYS A 26 -16.63 -5.64 11.10
CA LYS A 26 -17.83 -6.47 11.00
C LYS A 26 -17.60 -7.60 9.99
N PRO A 27 -18.44 -8.65 9.97
CA PRO A 27 -18.32 -9.72 8.97
C PRO A 27 -18.14 -9.18 7.56
N LEU A 28 -17.06 -9.60 6.91
CA LEU A 28 -16.77 -9.23 5.51
C LEU A 28 -17.69 -10.03 4.59
N LYS A 29 -18.25 -9.38 3.58
CA LYS A 29 -19.00 -10.05 2.52
C LYS A 29 -18.07 -10.74 1.54
N ASP A 30 -18.55 -11.80 0.90
CA ASP A 30 -17.81 -12.45 -0.18
C ASP A 30 -17.53 -11.46 -1.33
N GLY A 31 -16.29 -11.39 -1.77
CA GLY A 31 -15.85 -10.43 -2.80
C GLY A 31 -15.50 -9.04 -2.26
N SER A 32 -15.33 -8.87 -0.95
CA SER A 32 -14.78 -7.64 -0.37
C SER A 32 -13.25 -7.58 -0.48
N ILE A 33 -12.71 -6.37 -0.40
CA ILE A 33 -11.28 -6.11 -0.22
C ILE A 33 -11.12 -5.34 1.09
N LEU A 34 -10.34 -5.89 2.03
CA LEU A 34 -9.92 -5.20 3.23
C LEU A 34 -8.66 -4.39 2.91
N VAL A 35 -8.72 -3.10 3.18
CA VAL A 35 -7.56 -2.18 3.09
C VAL A 35 -7.01 -1.97 4.49
N VAL A 36 -5.67 -2.05 4.61
CA VAL A 36 -4.94 -1.88 5.87
C VAL A 36 -3.78 -0.92 5.61
N THR A 37 -3.66 0.16 6.40
CA THR A 37 -2.51 1.06 6.27
C THR A 37 -1.20 0.36 6.68
N SER A 38 -0.14 0.64 5.96
CA SER A 38 1.22 0.16 6.23
C SER A 38 1.64 0.41 7.68
N LYS A 39 1.27 1.56 8.23
CA LYS A 39 1.65 2.02 9.56
C LYS A 39 1.28 1.03 10.68
N ILE A 40 0.05 0.50 10.71
CA ILE A 40 -0.32 -0.45 11.77
C ILE A 40 0.33 -1.83 11.56
N ILE A 41 0.65 -2.21 10.33
CA ILE A 41 1.43 -3.43 10.04
C ILE A 41 2.86 -3.24 10.54
N ALA A 42 3.50 -2.12 10.20
CA ALA A 42 4.85 -1.80 10.66
C ALA A 42 4.94 -1.76 12.20
N LEU A 43 3.97 -1.14 12.87
CA LEU A 43 3.89 -1.14 14.34
C LEU A 43 3.73 -2.56 14.91
N SER A 44 2.92 -3.42 14.29
CA SER A 44 2.77 -4.83 14.67
C SER A 44 4.09 -5.60 14.53
N GLU A 45 4.86 -5.31 13.48
CA GLU A 45 6.18 -5.89 13.21
C GLU A 45 7.32 -5.24 14.01
N ARG A 46 7.03 -4.22 14.84
CA ARG A 46 8.02 -3.40 15.55
C ARG A 46 9.05 -2.77 14.60
N ARG A 47 8.60 -2.38 13.41
CA ARG A 47 9.39 -1.64 12.42
C ARG A 47 9.43 -0.16 12.79
N THR A 48 10.05 0.13 13.93
CA THR A 48 10.23 1.48 14.46
C THR A 48 11.68 1.73 14.80
N ALA A 49 12.11 2.99 14.75
CA ALA A 49 13.43 3.44 15.13
C ALA A 49 13.35 4.75 15.93
N VAL A 50 14.42 5.08 16.61
CA VAL A 50 14.65 6.39 17.24
C VAL A 50 15.91 6.97 16.64
N ALA A 51 15.81 8.08 15.92
CA ALA A 51 16.97 8.83 15.46
C ALA A 51 17.41 9.83 16.55
N LYS A 52 18.69 9.86 16.84
CA LYS A 52 19.25 10.80 17.84
C LYS A 52 19.34 12.22 17.29
N ASP A 53 19.54 12.33 16.00
CA ASP A 53 19.72 13.57 15.26
C ASP A 53 19.36 13.36 13.79
N GLU A 54 19.37 14.41 12.98
CA GLU A 54 19.04 14.36 11.56
C GLU A 54 19.99 13.46 10.78
N ARG A 55 21.28 13.45 11.12
CA ARG A 55 22.27 12.60 10.45
C ARG A 55 21.99 11.09 10.67
N ALA A 56 21.54 10.72 11.87
CA ALA A 56 21.12 9.34 12.12
C ALA A 56 19.87 8.95 11.34
N LYS A 57 18.95 9.89 11.15
CA LYS A 57 17.76 9.71 10.31
C LYS A 57 18.13 9.56 8.84
N GLU A 58 18.98 10.43 8.31
CA GLU A 58 19.48 10.35 6.93
C GLU A 58 20.13 8.99 6.65
N LYS A 59 21.00 8.54 7.56
CA LYS A 59 21.64 7.23 7.46
C LYS A 59 20.60 6.11 7.39
N LEU A 60 19.56 6.16 8.24
CA LEU A 60 18.48 5.18 8.24
C LEU A 60 17.70 5.20 6.91
N ILE A 61 17.43 6.38 6.34
CA ILE A 61 16.79 6.53 5.03
C ILE A 61 17.63 5.84 3.96
N GLN A 62 18.95 6.06 3.95
CA GLN A 62 19.85 5.44 2.99
C GLN A 62 19.92 3.92 3.16
N GLU A 63 19.98 3.42 4.40
CA GLU A 63 20.00 1.99 4.70
C GLU A 63 18.70 1.27 4.29
N GLU A 64 17.56 1.97 4.35
CA GLU A 64 16.25 1.44 3.97
C GLU A 64 15.96 1.59 2.46
N SER A 65 16.82 2.26 1.69
CA SER A 65 16.62 2.56 0.27
C SER A 65 17.46 1.66 -0.63
N GLU A 66 16.94 1.35 -1.82
CA GLU A 66 17.69 0.74 -2.93
C GLU A 66 18.54 1.79 -3.66
N TRP A 67 18.04 3.01 -3.72
CA TRP A 67 18.68 4.21 -4.26
C TRP A 67 18.17 5.44 -3.52
N SER A 68 19.02 6.46 -3.36
CA SER A 68 18.65 7.71 -2.67
C SER A 68 19.37 8.92 -3.23
N MET A 69 18.68 10.05 -3.28
CA MET A 69 19.20 11.36 -3.68
C MET A 69 18.62 12.43 -2.75
N GLU A 70 19.50 13.29 -2.24
CA GLU A 70 19.05 14.45 -1.46
C GLU A 70 18.35 15.47 -2.36
N THR A 71 17.22 16.02 -1.90
CA THR A 71 16.50 17.11 -2.55
C THR A 71 16.34 18.27 -1.59
N LYS A 72 15.77 19.37 -2.06
CA LYS A 72 15.56 20.57 -1.23
C LYS A 72 14.75 20.31 0.06
N HIS A 73 13.85 19.33 0.07
CA HIS A 73 12.90 19.15 1.16
C HIS A 73 12.94 17.77 1.80
N VAL A 74 13.23 16.73 1.02
CA VAL A 74 13.22 15.33 1.46
C VAL A 74 14.25 14.54 0.68
N TRP A 75 14.60 13.35 1.14
CA TRP A 75 15.33 12.38 0.33
C TRP A 75 14.39 11.75 -0.70
N LEU A 76 14.72 11.84 -1.98
CA LEU A 76 14.07 11.06 -3.03
C LEU A 76 14.70 9.67 -3.02
N THR A 77 13.88 8.64 -2.93
CA THR A 77 14.37 7.27 -2.77
C THR A 77 13.62 6.29 -3.66
N ILE A 78 14.28 5.17 -3.97
CA ILE A 78 13.64 3.98 -4.52
C ILE A 78 13.66 2.92 -3.42
N LYS A 79 12.51 2.35 -3.13
CA LYS A 79 12.34 1.25 -2.18
C LYS A 79 11.25 0.29 -2.67
N ASP A 80 11.54 -1.01 -2.62
CA ASP A 80 10.65 -2.06 -3.11
C ASP A 80 10.19 -1.85 -4.57
N GLY A 81 11.08 -1.19 -5.38
CA GLY A 81 10.82 -0.86 -6.78
C GLY A 81 9.80 0.25 -6.99
N ALA A 82 9.58 1.11 -6.00
CA ALA A 82 8.74 2.30 -6.11
C ALA A 82 9.50 3.56 -5.68
N VAL A 83 9.25 4.66 -6.38
CA VAL A 83 9.80 5.98 -6.01
C VAL A 83 8.95 6.56 -4.88
N MET A 84 9.60 6.99 -3.80
CA MET A 84 8.93 7.57 -2.64
C MET A 84 9.86 8.50 -1.84
N PRO A 85 9.31 9.42 -1.03
CA PRO A 85 10.14 10.24 -0.15
C PRO A 85 10.66 9.41 1.03
N SER A 86 11.93 9.63 1.38
CA SER A 86 12.56 9.16 2.64
C SER A 86 12.35 7.66 2.94
N ALA A 87 12.38 6.80 1.91
CA ALA A 87 12.15 5.35 2.00
C ALA A 87 10.80 4.96 2.65
N GLY A 88 9.80 5.84 2.59
CA GLY A 88 8.51 5.66 3.26
C GLY A 88 8.58 5.76 4.78
N ILE A 89 9.67 6.28 5.34
CA ILE A 89 9.81 6.51 6.79
C ILE A 89 8.91 7.68 7.20
N ASP A 90 8.05 7.44 8.19
CA ASP A 90 7.05 8.40 8.65
C ASP A 90 7.27 8.75 10.13
N GLU A 91 7.19 10.04 10.44
CA GLU A 91 7.25 10.59 11.79
C GLU A 91 5.86 10.95 12.33
N SER A 92 4.87 11.02 11.44
CA SER A 92 3.52 11.43 11.83
C SER A 92 2.82 10.35 12.66
N ASN A 93 2.13 10.76 13.71
CA ASN A 93 1.42 9.85 14.62
C ASN A 93 2.30 8.72 15.22
N ALA A 94 3.63 8.92 15.29
CA ALA A 94 4.63 7.93 15.67
C ALA A 94 5.08 8.04 17.14
N ASN A 95 4.49 8.96 17.92
CA ASN A 95 4.83 9.17 19.32
C ASN A 95 6.35 9.38 19.57
N GLY A 96 6.99 10.21 18.73
CA GLY A 96 8.42 10.53 18.82
C GLY A 96 9.37 9.49 18.25
N LYS A 97 8.85 8.48 17.57
CA LYS A 97 9.64 7.48 16.83
C LYS A 97 9.56 7.72 15.32
N LEU A 98 10.37 7.00 14.59
CA LEU A 98 10.27 6.82 13.14
C LEU A 98 9.56 5.48 12.89
N ILE A 99 8.55 5.47 12.03
CA ILE A 99 7.89 4.23 11.58
C ILE A 99 8.39 3.93 10.17
N LEU A 100 8.96 2.74 10.00
CA LEU A 100 9.46 2.26 8.73
C LEU A 100 8.37 1.49 8.00
N LEU A 101 8.57 1.20 6.71
CA LEU A 101 7.66 0.32 5.98
C LEU A 101 7.67 -1.12 6.53
N PRO A 102 6.60 -1.89 6.36
CA PRO A 102 6.55 -3.31 6.70
C PRO A 102 7.67 -4.09 5.99
N LYS A 103 8.12 -5.19 6.61
CA LYS A 103 9.20 -6.02 6.03
C LYS A 103 8.84 -6.65 4.69
N ASP A 104 7.60 -7.08 4.54
CA ASP A 104 7.08 -7.70 3.33
C ASP A 104 5.55 -7.57 3.27
N SER A 105 5.08 -6.51 2.64
CA SER A 105 3.65 -6.18 2.55
C SER A 105 2.84 -7.24 1.81
N PHE A 106 3.40 -7.89 0.78
CA PHE A 106 2.73 -8.99 0.07
C PHE A 106 2.55 -10.24 0.94
N LYS A 107 3.60 -10.63 1.69
CA LYS A 107 3.54 -11.76 2.61
C LYS A 107 2.54 -11.51 3.73
N THR A 108 2.54 -10.30 4.29
CA THR A 108 1.59 -9.90 5.32
C THR A 108 0.17 -9.87 4.79
N ALA A 109 -0.07 -9.30 3.59
CA ALA A 109 -1.39 -9.31 2.96
C ALA A 109 -1.93 -10.74 2.74
N ASP A 110 -1.10 -11.68 2.27
CA ASP A 110 -1.50 -13.07 2.06
C ASP A 110 -1.80 -13.79 3.40
N ALA A 111 -0.98 -13.56 4.42
CA ALA A 111 -1.19 -14.12 5.76
C ALA A 111 -2.50 -13.62 6.40
N LEU A 112 -2.75 -12.31 6.35
CA LEU A 112 -3.99 -11.69 6.80
C LEU A 112 -5.18 -12.29 6.04
N ARG A 113 -5.10 -12.32 4.71
CA ARG A 113 -6.15 -12.86 3.86
C ARG A 113 -6.51 -14.30 4.22
N LYS A 114 -5.53 -15.19 4.39
CA LYS A 114 -5.77 -16.61 4.74
C LYS A 114 -6.50 -16.75 6.07
N LYS A 115 -6.09 -16.00 7.10
CA LYS A 115 -6.71 -16.04 8.42
C LYS A 115 -8.13 -15.45 8.39
N LEU A 116 -8.33 -14.31 7.74
CA LEU A 116 -9.64 -13.65 7.66
C LEU A 116 -10.64 -14.44 6.81
N LYS A 117 -10.20 -15.05 5.70
CA LYS A 117 -11.07 -15.96 4.91
C LYS A 117 -11.61 -17.11 5.76
N LYS A 118 -10.74 -17.72 6.57
CA LYS A 118 -11.13 -18.80 7.48
C LYS A 118 -12.09 -18.31 8.55
N HIS A 119 -11.81 -17.15 9.14
CA HIS A 119 -12.62 -16.58 10.22
C HIS A 119 -14.03 -16.17 9.76
N TYR A 120 -14.12 -15.46 8.62
CA TYR A 120 -15.41 -14.96 8.09
C TYR A 120 -16.12 -15.94 7.15
N HIS A 121 -15.56 -17.12 6.89
CA HIS A 121 -16.12 -18.15 6.01
C HIS A 121 -16.44 -17.66 4.58
N VAL A 122 -15.63 -16.74 4.05
CA VAL A 122 -15.79 -16.18 2.70
C VAL A 122 -14.90 -16.89 1.67
N ARG A 123 -15.39 -17.02 0.43
CA ARG A 123 -14.63 -17.66 -0.66
C ARG A 123 -13.66 -16.69 -1.33
N ARG A 124 -14.11 -15.46 -1.60
CA ARG A 124 -13.34 -14.40 -2.26
C ARG A 124 -13.11 -13.28 -1.26
N LEU A 125 -11.85 -12.99 -1.01
CA LEU A 125 -11.42 -11.88 -0.16
C LEU A 125 -10.13 -11.34 -0.74
N GLY A 126 -10.04 -10.03 -0.91
CA GLY A 126 -8.80 -9.30 -1.14
C GLY A 126 -8.30 -8.68 0.16
N VAL A 127 -6.98 -8.54 0.27
CA VAL A 127 -6.33 -7.68 1.26
C VAL A 127 -5.37 -6.77 0.52
N LEU A 128 -5.40 -5.48 0.82
CA LEU A 128 -4.57 -4.44 0.24
C LEU A 128 -3.85 -3.70 1.36
N VAL A 129 -2.54 -3.72 1.35
CA VAL A 129 -1.70 -2.89 2.22
C VAL A 129 -1.40 -1.60 1.48
N THR A 130 -1.83 -0.48 2.05
CA THR A 130 -1.70 0.84 1.42
C THR A 130 -0.81 1.77 2.22
N ASP A 131 -0.16 2.66 1.51
CA ASP A 131 0.49 3.85 2.01
C ASP A 131 0.11 5.04 1.13
N SER A 132 0.64 6.22 1.43
CA SER A 132 0.52 7.40 0.60
C SER A 132 1.86 7.82 0.04
N ARG A 133 1.86 8.31 -1.21
CA ARG A 133 3.07 8.85 -1.86
C ARG A 133 2.78 10.13 -2.62
N THR A 134 3.81 10.93 -2.81
CA THR A 134 3.78 12.07 -3.73
C THR A 134 3.89 11.61 -5.18
N ILE A 135 3.25 12.34 -6.08
CA ILE A 135 3.37 12.13 -7.53
C ILE A 135 4.13 13.32 -8.12
N PRO A 136 5.08 13.11 -9.05
CA PRO A 136 5.83 14.20 -9.66
C PRO A 136 4.93 15.31 -10.21
N LEU A 137 5.28 16.58 -9.92
CA LEU A 137 4.59 17.79 -10.37
C LEU A 137 3.10 17.87 -9.94
N ARG A 138 2.72 17.16 -8.86
CA ARG A 138 1.40 17.27 -8.23
C ARG A 138 1.53 17.68 -6.78
N ALA A 139 0.63 18.53 -6.33
CA ALA A 139 0.50 18.86 -4.92
C ALA A 139 -0.33 17.78 -4.20
N GLY A 140 0.09 17.44 -2.98
CA GLY A 140 -0.59 16.42 -2.17
C GLY A 140 -0.05 15.01 -2.37
N VAL A 141 -0.70 14.08 -1.70
CA VAL A 141 -0.36 12.64 -1.74
C VAL A 141 -1.50 11.84 -2.35
N SER A 142 -1.20 10.66 -2.84
CA SER A 142 -2.15 9.69 -3.36
C SER A 142 -1.85 8.31 -2.78
N GLY A 143 -2.86 7.50 -2.60
CA GLY A 143 -2.68 6.13 -2.11
C GLY A 143 -1.89 5.28 -3.08
N VAL A 144 -1.07 4.40 -2.54
CA VAL A 144 -0.26 3.42 -3.26
C VAL A 144 -0.39 2.05 -2.62
N ALA A 145 -0.36 1.01 -3.42
CA ALA A 145 -0.35 -0.38 -2.97
C ALA A 145 1.07 -0.84 -2.69
N LEU A 146 1.42 -1.05 -1.43
CA LEU A 146 2.71 -1.66 -1.06
C LEU A 146 2.69 -3.18 -1.21
N GLY A 147 1.52 -3.78 -1.12
CA GLY A 147 1.33 -5.21 -1.31
C GLY A 147 -0.14 -5.58 -1.22
N TYR A 148 -0.50 -6.67 -1.87
CA TYR A 148 -1.89 -7.14 -1.88
C TYR A 148 -1.96 -8.65 -2.07
N ALA A 149 -3.12 -9.20 -1.77
CA ALA A 149 -3.42 -10.62 -1.96
C ALA A 149 -4.89 -10.82 -2.31
N GLY A 150 -5.16 -11.84 -3.11
CA GLY A 150 -6.53 -12.28 -3.37
C GLY A 150 -7.19 -11.71 -4.62
N PHE A 151 -6.53 -10.81 -5.34
CA PHE A 151 -7.00 -10.25 -6.61
C PHE A 151 -5.80 -9.89 -7.51
N LYS A 152 -6.03 -9.72 -8.81
CA LYS A 152 -5.02 -9.22 -9.75
C LYS A 152 -4.92 -7.70 -9.64
N GLY A 153 -3.71 -7.20 -9.43
CA GLY A 153 -3.44 -5.75 -9.29
C GLY A 153 -3.50 -5.01 -10.63
N ILE A 154 -3.29 -5.69 -11.74
CA ILE A 154 -3.32 -5.13 -13.09
C ILE A 154 -4.46 -5.71 -13.92
N ARG A 155 -5.17 -4.84 -14.64
CA ARG A 155 -6.03 -5.24 -15.77
C ARG A 155 -5.29 -4.96 -17.06
N ASP A 156 -4.94 -6.01 -17.78
CA ASP A 156 -4.19 -5.93 -19.03
C ASP A 156 -5.13 -5.84 -20.22
N TYR A 157 -5.07 -4.72 -20.95
CA TYR A 157 -5.81 -4.51 -22.20
C TYR A 157 -4.97 -4.79 -23.44
N ARG A 158 -3.70 -5.10 -23.32
CA ARG A 158 -2.85 -5.41 -24.45
C ARG A 158 -3.46 -6.59 -25.24
N LYS A 159 -3.40 -6.53 -26.56
CA LYS A 159 -4.02 -7.48 -27.49
C LYS A 159 -5.54 -7.41 -27.59
N THR A 160 -6.23 -6.66 -26.75
CA THR A 160 -7.64 -6.33 -26.97
C THR A 160 -7.77 -5.20 -28.01
N LYS A 161 -8.99 -4.90 -28.46
CA LYS A 161 -9.24 -3.85 -29.44
C LYS A 161 -9.95 -2.66 -28.78
N ASP A 162 -9.66 -1.47 -29.28
CA ASP A 162 -10.44 -0.27 -28.98
C ASP A 162 -11.81 -0.30 -29.69
N ILE A 163 -12.61 0.74 -29.48
CA ILE A 163 -13.96 0.86 -30.07
C ILE A 163 -13.95 0.95 -31.61
N PHE A 164 -12.81 1.22 -32.21
CA PHE A 164 -12.61 1.30 -33.68
C PHE A 164 -11.86 0.09 -34.24
N GLY A 165 -11.58 -0.92 -33.43
CA GLY A 165 -10.94 -2.16 -33.85
C GLY A 165 -9.39 -2.14 -33.85
N ARG A 166 -8.74 -1.04 -33.42
CA ARG A 166 -7.28 -0.95 -33.25
C ARG A 166 -6.84 -1.71 -32.01
N LYS A 167 -5.81 -2.54 -32.12
CA LYS A 167 -5.23 -3.26 -30.96
C LYS A 167 -4.50 -2.31 -30.03
N PHE A 168 -4.72 -2.51 -28.72
CA PHE A 168 -3.90 -1.86 -27.70
C PHE A 168 -2.53 -2.55 -27.59
N GLU A 169 -1.47 -1.77 -27.56
CA GLU A 169 -0.09 -2.25 -27.42
C GLU A 169 0.43 -2.14 -25.99
N TYR A 170 0.11 -1.05 -25.30
CA TYR A 170 0.68 -0.70 -24.00
C TYR A 170 -0.35 -0.59 -22.88
N SER A 171 -1.64 -0.49 -23.19
CA SER A 171 -2.67 -0.14 -22.22
C SER A 171 -2.81 -1.21 -21.13
N ARG A 172 -2.51 -0.81 -19.92
CA ARG A 172 -2.76 -1.55 -18.66
C ARG A 172 -3.40 -0.61 -17.66
N LEU A 173 -4.29 -1.09 -16.82
CA LEU A 173 -4.90 -0.34 -15.74
C LEU A 173 -4.40 -0.88 -14.42
N ASP A 174 -3.76 -0.02 -13.64
CA ASP A 174 -3.34 -0.31 -12.28
C ASP A 174 -4.55 -0.24 -11.34
N LEU A 175 -5.08 -1.41 -11.00
CA LEU A 175 -6.21 -1.55 -10.10
C LEU A 175 -5.78 -1.43 -8.64
N ALA A 176 -4.58 -1.90 -8.30
CA ALA A 176 -4.13 -1.92 -6.92
C ALA A 176 -3.89 -0.49 -6.39
N ASP A 177 -3.13 0.34 -7.10
CA ASP A 177 -2.91 1.74 -6.73
C ASP A 177 -4.21 2.57 -6.82
N SER A 178 -5.06 2.28 -7.81
CA SER A 178 -6.37 2.94 -7.93
C SER A 178 -7.28 2.65 -6.73
N LEU A 179 -7.30 1.41 -6.23
CA LEU A 179 -8.06 1.03 -5.04
C LEU A 179 -7.43 1.61 -3.77
N ALA A 180 -6.10 1.65 -3.68
CA ALA A 180 -5.38 2.29 -2.59
C ALA A 180 -5.72 3.79 -2.51
N SER A 181 -5.70 4.49 -3.65
CA SER A 181 -6.07 5.90 -3.74
C SER A 181 -7.52 6.14 -3.32
N ALA A 182 -8.46 5.29 -3.78
CA ALA A 182 -9.86 5.39 -3.38
C ALA A 182 -10.05 5.18 -1.86
N ALA A 183 -9.26 4.29 -1.25
CA ALA A 183 -9.30 4.03 0.18
C ALA A 183 -8.71 5.21 0.98
N VAL A 184 -7.56 5.74 0.57
CA VAL A 184 -6.88 6.85 1.25
C VAL A 184 -7.77 8.11 1.30
N ILE A 185 -8.55 8.40 0.25
CA ILE A 185 -9.50 9.53 0.23
C ILE A 185 -10.46 9.47 1.44
N VAL A 186 -10.97 8.30 1.78
CA VAL A 186 -11.96 8.15 2.87
C VAL A 186 -11.31 7.82 4.22
N MET A 187 -10.11 7.23 4.22
CA MET A 187 -9.35 6.96 5.44
C MET A 187 -8.75 8.23 6.04
N GLY A 188 -8.35 9.19 5.16
CA GLY A 188 -7.70 10.44 5.54
C GLY A 188 -6.20 10.28 5.84
N GLU A 189 -5.52 11.43 5.93
CA GLU A 189 -4.07 11.53 6.15
C GLU A 189 -3.72 12.16 7.52
N GLY A 190 -4.71 12.55 8.29
CA GLY A 190 -4.52 13.30 9.52
C GLY A 190 -4.76 12.48 10.79
N ALA A 191 -5.67 12.96 11.64
CA ALA A 191 -6.00 12.39 12.95
C ALA A 191 -7.34 11.63 12.97
N GLU A 192 -7.80 11.15 11.83
CA GLU A 192 -9.12 10.50 11.65
C GLU A 192 -9.21 9.18 12.41
N ARG A 193 -8.09 8.53 12.66
CA ARG A 193 -7.99 7.19 13.28
C ARG A 193 -8.77 6.13 12.48
N GLN A 194 -8.57 6.11 11.17
CA GLN A 194 -9.22 5.20 10.24
C GLN A 194 -8.17 4.36 9.47
N PRO A 195 -7.40 3.48 10.18
CA PRO A 195 -6.31 2.72 9.54
C PRO A 195 -6.80 1.54 8.72
N LEU A 196 -8.10 1.32 8.66
CA LEU A 196 -8.76 0.23 7.94
C LEU A 196 -9.87 0.80 7.07
N ALA A 197 -10.08 0.15 5.90
CA ALA A 197 -11.28 0.38 5.08
C ALA A 197 -11.73 -0.94 4.44
N VAL A 198 -13.01 -1.01 4.07
CA VAL A 198 -13.58 -2.14 3.33
C VAL A 198 -14.09 -1.63 1.99
N ILE A 199 -13.66 -2.29 0.91
CA ILE A 199 -14.12 -2.03 -0.45
C ILE A 199 -15.06 -3.16 -0.88
N GLU A 200 -16.28 -2.82 -1.26
CA GLU A 200 -17.28 -3.74 -1.82
C GLU A 200 -17.56 -3.41 -3.28
N GLY A 201 -17.76 -4.44 -4.09
CA GLY A 201 -18.07 -4.28 -5.51
C GLY A 201 -16.90 -3.72 -6.34
N ALA A 202 -15.65 -3.97 -5.94
CA ALA A 202 -14.49 -3.62 -6.73
C ALA A 202 -14.47 -4.42 -8.04
N PRO A 203 -14.22 -3.80 -9.20
CA PRO A 203 -14.22 -4.47 -10.50
C PRO A 203 -12.90 -5.22 -10.76
N VAL A 204 -12.52 -6.10 -9.83
CA VAL A 204 -11.27 -6.88 -9.89
C VAL A 204 -11.53 -8.33 -10.23
N GLU A 205 -10.52 -9.00 -10.77
CA GLU A 205 -10.47 -10.46 -10.88
C GLU A 205 -9.86 -11.04 -9.60
N PHE A 206 -10.66 -11.78 -8.83
CA PHE A 206 -10.16 -12.46 -7.64
C PHE A 206 -9.28 -13.65 -8.03
N SER A 207 -8.12 -13.76 -7.39
CA SER A 207 -7.13 -14.80 -7.64
C SER A 207 -6.47 -15.26 -6.34
N ASN A 208 -6.18 -16.54 -6.24
CA ASN A 208 -5.35 -17.06 -5.14
C ASN A 208 -3.84 -16.89 -5.41
N ARG A 209 -3.47 -16.59 -6.64
CA ARG A 209 -2.10 -16.32 -7.04
C ARG A 209 -1.98 -14.86 -7.43
N VAL A 210 -1.03 -14.17 -6.84
CA VAL A 210 -0.69 -12.77 -7.13
C VAL A 210 0.75 -12.74 -7.64
N ASN A 211 0.97 -12.05 -8.74
CA ASN A 211 2.32 -11.78 -9.22
C ASN A 211 2.82 -10.51 -8.52
N ARG A 212 3.77 -10.66 -7.60
CA ARG A 212 4.35 -9.54 -6.84
C ARG A 212 5.06 -8.49 -7.71
N MET A 213 5.42 -8.88 -8.93
CA MET A 213 6.14 -8.03 -9.89
C MET A 213 5.22 -7.37 -10.92
N GLU A 214 3.89 -7.62 -10.87
CA GLU A 214 3.01 -7.13 -11.94
C GLU A 214 2.86 -5.61 -11.99
N LEU A 215 3.12 -4.90 -10.88
CA LEU A 215 3.13 -3.43 -10.82
C LEU A 215 4.50 -2.83 -11.13
N ARG A 216 5.57 -3.62 -11.11
CA ARG A 216 6.93 -3.12 -11.30
C ARG A 216 7.23 -2.94 -12.78
N ILE A 217 7.98 -1.88 -13.08
CA ILE A 217 8.62 -1.61 -14.37
C ILE A 217 10.11 -1.46 -14.09
N ASP A 218 10.95 -2.06 -14.91
CA ASP A 218 12.39 -1.85 -14.82
C ASP A 218 12.72 -0.38 -15.17
N ILE A 219 13.71 0.18 -14.50
CA ILE A 219 14.08 1.62 -14.67
C ILE A 219 14.35 1.95 -16.13
N GLU A 220 14.98 1.04 -16.87
CA GLU A 220 15.29 1.20 -18.30
C GLU A 220 14.04 1.29 -19.19
N ASP A 221 12.92 0.70 -18.76
CA ASP A 221 11.63 0.70 -19.47
C ASP A 221 10.68 1.80 -18.95
N ASP A 222 11.01 2.47 -17.85
CA ASP A 222 10.18 3.53 -17.28
C ASP A 222 10.44 4.88 -18.00
N MET A 223 9.37 5.61 -18.29
CA MET A 223 9.47 6.94 -18.89
C MET A 223 10.25 7.94 -18.03
N TYR A 224 10.31 7.73 -16.73
CA TYR A 224 11.07 8.51 -15.76
C TYR A 224 12.49 7.97 -15.53
N GLY A 225 12.85 6.83 -16.13
CA GLY A 225 14.17 6.21 -16.01
C GLY A 225 15.35 7.19 -16.20
N PRO A 226 15.30 8.14 -17.16
CA PRO A 226 16.36 9.14 -17.33
C PRO A 226 16.60 10.07 -16.13
N LEU A 227 15.74 10.05 -15.11
CA LEU A 227 15.87 10.87 -13.90
C LEU A 227 16.59 10.12 -12.76
N PHE A 228 16.84 8.83 -12.90
CA PHE A 228 17.50 7.94 -11.93
C PHE A 228 18.75 7.32 -12.54
#